data_80e66bf130feef4df193621bb0088545
#
_entry.id   80e66bf130feef4df193621bb0088545
#
_cell.length_a   1.000
_cell.length_b   1.000
_cell.length_c   1.000
_cell.angle_alpha   90.00
_cell.angle_beta   90.00
_cell.angle_gamma   90.00
#
_symmetry.space_group_name_H-M   'P 1'
#
loop_
_entity.id
_entity.type
_entity.pdbx_description
1 polymer ?
#
loop_
_entity_poly.entity_id
_entity_poly.type
_entity_poly.pdbx_seq_one_letter_code
_entity_poly.pdbx_strand_id
1 'polypeptide(L)'
;DTKNPLEFKIFSCGVDTAYSQESPDTIAFIFQGITDKGQLIILDEEVYNNANLEVPLAPSDIPPRLVAFLERNREKWGFARDVFIDNADQATITELRKYKRQNGCIYNFLNAYKKVQIIDRIHLQLGWLNVSENKPEADYIVLDHCVNHIRELESYSWKEDKYEPEDRGDHTINASQYGWIPFRNKIGVGG
;
A
#
# COMPACT_ATOMS: atom_id res chain seq x y z
N ASP A 1 15.31 16.35 11.45
CA ASP A 1 15.36 17.78 11.71
C ASP A 1 14.21 18.16 12.67
N THR A 2 14.55 18.54 13.90
CA THR A 2 13.58 18.79 14.99
C THR A 2 12.81 20.10 14.82
N LYS A 3 13.00 20.83 13.73
CA LYS A 3 12.41 22.15 13.51
C LYS A 3 11.07 22.15 12.77
N ASN A 4 10.65 21.04 12.20
CA ASN A 4 9.34 20.93 11.56
C ASN A 4 8.90 19.46 11.56
N PRO A 5 8.34 18.95 12.66
CA PRO A 5 7.82 17.58 12.67
C PRO A 5 6.74 17.48 11.61
N LEU A 6 6.82 16.43 10.77
CA LEU A 6 5.79 16.12 9.78
C LEU A 6 4.49 15.85 10.54
N GLU A 7 3.47 16.65 10.24
CA GLU A 7 2.12 16.39 10.74
C GLU A 7 1.36 15.55 9.73
N PHE A 8 0.93 14.38 10.16
CA PHE A 8 0.09 13.50 9.35
C PHE A 8 -1.38 13.76 9.64
N LYS A 9 -2.16 13.95 8.59
CA LYS A 9 -3.63 14.10 8.68
C LYS A 9 -4.36 12.77 8.52
N ILE A 10 -3.79 11.84 7.76
CA ILE A 10 -4.41 10.57 7.38
C ILE A 10 -3.35 9.50 7.42
N PHE A 11 -3.72 8.34 8.01
CA PHE A 11 -3.00 7.09 7.82
C PHE A 11 -3.91 6.11 7.11
N SER A 12 -3.35 5.30 6.24
CA SER A 12 -4.03 4.20 5.58
C SER A 12 -3.10 3.00 5.41
N CYS A 13 -3.71 1.85 5.23
CA CYS A 13 -3.00 0.62 4.89
C CYS A 13 -3.65 0.00 3.67
N GLY A 14 -2.84 -0.42 2.72
CA GLY A 14 -3.26 -1.22 1.59
C GLY A 14 -2.65 -2.62 1.65
N VAL A 15 -3.40 -3.60 1.16
CA VAL A 15 -3.03 -5.01 1.17
C VAL A 15 -3.28 -5.60 -0.21
N ASP A 16 -2.23 -6.12 -0.80
CA ASP A 16 -2.29 -6.93 -2.01
C ASP A 16 -2.00 -8.40 -1.67
N THR A 17 -2.96 -9.26 -2.00
CA THR A 17 -2.88 -10.70 -1.78
C THR A 17 -3.06 -11.42 -3.12
N ALA A 18 -2.25 -11.04 -4.10
CA ALA A 18 -2.37 -11.58 -5.45
C ALA A 18 -2.07 -13.09 -5.48
N TYR A 19 -3.13 -13.86 -5.60
CA TYR A 19 -3.07 -15.26 -6.00
C TYR A 19 -3.22 -15.32 -7.53
N SER A 20 -2.15 -15.05 -8.27
CA SER A 20 -2.15 -15.25 -9.73
C SER A 20 -1.52 -16.57 -10.10
N GLN A 21 -2.02 -17.23 -11.15
CA GLN A 21 -1.45 -18.50 -11.63
C GLN A 21 -0.06 -18.32 -12.27
N GLU A 22 0.34 -17.07 -12.57
CA GLU A 22 1.58 -16.77 -13.29
C GLU A 22 2.67 -16.14 -12.40
N SER A 23 2.32 -15.67 -11.20
CA SER A 23 3.27 -15.13 -10.23
C SER A 23 3.20 -15.93 -8.95
N PRO A 24 4.34 -16.28 -8.31
CA PRO A 24 4.30 -16.89 -7.00
C PRO A 24 3.52 -15.97 -6.06
N ASP A 25 2.60 -16.57 -5.29
CA ASP A 25 1.71 -15.86 -4.36
C ASP A 25 2.51 -14.92 -3.45
N THR A 26 2.53 -13.65 -3.81
CA THR A 26 3.18 -12.60 -3.04
C THR A 26 2.12 -11.79 -2.31
N ILE A 27 2.32 -11.61 -1.02
CA ILE A 27 1.44 -10.84 -0.15
C ILE A 27 2.20 -9.59 0.27
N ALA A 28 1.61 -8.43 0.06
CA ALA A 28 2.22 -7.15 0.43
C ALA A 28 1.29 -6.32 1.32
N PHE A 29 1.83 -5.81 2.42
CA PHE A 29 1.20 -4.81 3.27
C PHE A 29 1.99 -3.51 3.14
N ILE A 30 1.29 -2.40 2.91
CA ILE A 30 1.88 -1.06 2.88
C ILE A 30 1.15 -0.18 3.90
N PHE A 31 1.92 0.39 4.83
CA PHE A 31 1.45 1.44 5.73
C PHE A 31 1.94 2.79 5.25
N GLN A 32 1.04 3.75 5.14
CA GLN A 32 1.33 5.05 4.55
C GLN A 32 0.56 6.17 5.24
N GLY A 33 1.06 7.39 5.12
CA GLY A 33 0.44 8.56 5.68
C GLY A 33 0.42 9.73 4.69
N ILE A 34 -0.57 10.61 4.82
CA ILE A 34 -0.66 11.86 4.08
C ILE A 34 -0.45 13.01 5.06
N THR A 35 0.53 13.85 4.76
CA THR A 35 0.87 15.00 5.59
C THR A 35 -0.13 16.14 5.43
N ASP A 36 -0.05 17.13 6.30
CA ASP A 36 -0.78 18.40 6.20
C ASP A 36 -0.45 19.18 4.92
N LYS A 37 0.76 18.98 4.38
CA LYS A 37 1.22 19.56 3.10
C LYS A 37 0.80 18.78 1.87
N GLY A 38 0.04 17.69 2.03
CA GLY A 38 -0.41 16.87 0.92
C GLY A 38 0.65 15.90 0.37
N GLN A 39 1.70 15.60 1.11
CA GLN A 39 2.68 14.60 0.72
C GLN A 39 2.22 13.20 1.16
N LEU A 40 2.27 12.24 0.27
CA LEU A 40 2.10 10.82 0.56
C LEU A 40 3.44 10.23 0.94
N ILE A 41 3.53 9.65 2.12
CA ILE A 41 4.76 9.01 2.60
C ILE A 41 4.49 7.53 2.86
N ILE A 42 5.26 6.67 2.19
CA ILE A 42 5.30 5.24 2.47
C ILE A 42 6.16 5.02 3.71
N LEU A 43 5.53 4.58 4.79
CA LEU A 43 6.10 4.56 6.14
C LEU A 43 6.64 3.19 6.55
N ASP A 44 6.00 2.12 6.08
CA ASP A 44 6.41 0.74 6.40
C ASP A 44 5.84 -0.23 5.37
N GLU A 45 6.53 -1.34 5.19
CA GLU A 45 6.13 -2.44 4.33
C GLU A 45 6.33 -3.80 5.01
N GLU A 46 5.53 -4.77 4.60
CA GLU A 46 5.77 -6.18 4.91
C GLU A 46 5.40 -7.01 3.68
N VAL A 47 6.33 -7.83 3.21
CA VAL A 47 6.17 -8.60 1.98
C VAL A 47 6.49 -10.07 2.26
N TYR A 48 5.57 -10.94 1.85
CA TYR A 48 5.73 -12.39 1.92
C TYR A 48 5.66 -12.97 0.52
N ASN A 49 6.72 -13.67 0.12
CA ASN A 49 6.74 -14.43 -1.11
C ASN A 49 6.59 -15.92 -0.76
N ASN A 50 5.41 -16.48 -1.01
CA ASN A 50 5.10 -17.89 -0.67
C ASN A 50 6.03 -18.90 -1.36
N ALA A 51 6.60 -18.56 -2.52
CA ALA A 51 7.58 -19.44 -3.19
C ALA A 51 8.88 -19.59 -2.39
N ASN A 52 9.19 -18.64 -1.51
CA ASN A 52 10.41 -18.63 -0.69
C ASN A 52 10.16 -19.11 0.75
N LEU A 53 8.91 -19.38 1.12
CA LEU A 53 8.56 -19.88 2.44
C LEU A 53 8.54 -21.41 2.46
N GLU A 54 9.06 -22.00 3.52
CA GLU A 54 8.98 -23.45 3.74
C GLU A 54 7.52 -23.92 3.82
N VAL A 55 6.67 -23.12 4.45
CA VAL A 55 5.22 -23.31 4.49
C VAL A 55 4.55 -22.06 3.93
N PRO A 56 3.88 -22.15 2.76
CA PRO A 56 3.14 -21.04 2.20
C PRO A 56 2.04 -20.53 3.13
N LEU A 57 1.84 -19.22 3.17
CA LEU A 57 0.77 -18.61 3.95
C LEU A 57 -0.59 -18.88 3.31
N ALA A 58 -1.51 -19.38 4.13
CA ALA A 58 -2.92 -19.48 3.78
C ALA A 58 -3.68 -18.20 4.14
N PRO A 59 -4.89 -17.98 3.59
CA PRO A 59 -5.71 -16.82 3.97
C PRO A 59 -5.94 -16.66 5.47
N SER A 60 -6.01 -17.76 6.23
CA SER A 60 -6.15 -17.76 7.69
C SER A 60 -4.92 -17.26 8.45
N ASP A 61 -3.73 -17.27 7.83
CA ASP A 61 -2.49 -16.82 8.44
C ASP A 61 -2.31 -15.30 8.33
N ILE A 62 -3.05 -14.64 7.45
CA ILE A 62 -2.94 -13.21 7.18
C ILE A 62 -3.43 -12.35 8.34
N PRO A 63 -4.61 -12.59 8.97
CA PRO A 63 -5.16 -11.70 9.98
C PRO A 63 -4.21 -11.40 11.15
N PRO A 64 -3.59 -12.38 11.83
CA PRO A 64 -2.70 -12.08 12.95
C PRO A 64 -1.46 -11.29 12.50
N ARG A 65 -0.93 -11.56 11.31
CA ARG A 65 0.23 -10.84 10.75
C ARG A 65 -0.11 -9.40 10.41
N LEU A 66 -1.23 -9.18 9.71
CA LEU A 66 -1.68 -7.85 9.34
C LEU A 66 -2.01 -7.01 10.59
N VAL A 67 -2.68 -7.57 11.58
CA VAL A 67 -2.99 -6.84 12.82
C VAL A 67 -1.71 -6.49 13.58
N ALA A 68 -0.73 -7.39 13.67
CA ALA A 68 0.58 -7.10 14.26
C ALA A 68 1.32 -5.97 13.52
N PHE A 69 1.28 -5.98 12.18
CA PHE A 69 1.83 -4.91 11.35
C PHE A 69 1.13 -3.55 11.62
N LEU A 70 -0.20 -3.55 11.70
CA LEU A 70 -0.98 -2.34 11.97
C LEU A 70 -0.72 -1.78 13.38
N GLU A 71 -0.65 -2.64 14.39
CA GLU A 71 -0.37 -2.22 15.77
C GLU A 71 1.05 -1.65 15.92
N ARG A 72 2.06 -2.28 15.31
CA ARG A 72 3.43 -1.77 15.26
C ARG A 72 3.49 -0.36 14.67
N ASN A 73 2.78 -0.15 13.58
CA ASN A 73 2.74 1.13 12.90
C ASN A 73 1.88 2.16 13.64
N ARG A 74 0.83 1.71 14.31
CA ARG A 74 0.02 2.58 15.18
C ARG A 74 0.84 3.18 16.33
N GLU A 75 1.68 2.37 16.97
CA GLU A 75 2.56 2.82 18.05
C GLU A 75 3.60 3.82 17.55
N LYS A 76 4.15 3.57 16.36
CA LYS A 76 5.24 4.38 15.81
C LYS A 76 4.77 5.66 15.13
N TRP A 77 3.68 5.62 14.39
CA TRP A 77 3.24 6.69 13.51
C TRP A 77 1.86 7.22 13.84
N GLY A 78 0.86 6.35 13.92
CA GLY A 78 -0.52 6.71 14.16
C GLY A 78 -1.53 5.68 13.65
N PHE A 79 -2.80 5.99 13.80
CA PHE A 79 -3.89 5.04 13.59
C PHE A 79 -4.44 5.05 12.16
N ALA A 80 -4.23 3.98 11.42
CA ALA A 80 -4.89 3.71 10.14
C ALA A 80 -6.17 2.89 10.39
N ARG A 81 -7.30 3.57 10.58
CA ARG A 81 -8.59 2.91 10.87
C ARG A 81 -9.05 2.00 9.75
N ASP A 82 -8.90 2.46 8.51
CA ASP A 82 -9.39 1.77 7.31
C ASP A 82 -8.24 1.09 6.59
N VAL A 83 -8.39 -0.21 6.35
CA VAL A 83 -7.44 -1.08 5.66
C VAL A 83 -8.09 -1.57 4.37
N PHE A 84 -7.45 -1.31 3.23
CA PHE A 84 -8.00 -1.59 1.91
C PHE A 84 -7.33 -2.83 1.31
N ILE A 85 -8.12 -3.86 1.07
CA ILE A 85 -7.66 -5.18 0.62
C ILE A 85 -8.14 -5.43 -0.80
N ASP A 86 -7.31 -6.06 -1.62
CA ASP A 86 -7.73 -6.49 -2.96
C ASP A 86 -9.02 -7.31 -2.87
N ASN A 87 -10.05 -6.85 -3.56
CA ASN A 87 -11.35 -7.49 -3.57
C ASN A 87 -11.42 -8.80 -4.37
N ALA A 88 -10.37 -9.14 -5.11
CA ALA A 88 -10.27 -10.44 -5.77
C ALA A 88 -10.08 -11.58 -4.76
N ASP A 89 -9.47 -11.29 -3.61
CA ASP A 89 -9.24 -12.26 -2.54
C ASP A 89 -10.34 -12.23 -1.46
N GLN A 90 -11.49 -12.80 -1.78
CA GLN A 90 -12.60 -12.90 -0.85
C GLN A 90 -12.32 -13.86 0.33
N ALA A 91 -11.39 -14.80 0.17
CA ALA A 91 -11.02 -15.72 1.23
C ALA A 91 -10.32 -14.97 2.37
N THR A 92 -9.29 -14.19 2.05
CA THR A 92 -8.59 -13.36 3.06
C THR A 92 -9.51 -12.33 3.71
N ILE A 93 -10.36 -11.66 2.93
CA ILE A 93 -11.34 -10.70 3.47
C ILE A 93 -12.27 -11.39 4.47
N THR A 94 -12.72 -12.59 4.16
CA THR A 94 -13.58 -13.38 5.05
C THR A 94 -12.86 -13.73 6.35
N GLU A 95 -11.62 -14.18 6.27
CA GLU A 95 -10.81 -14.50 7.46
C GLU A 95 -10.54 -13.26 8.32
N LEU A 96 -10.26 -12.11 7.72
CA LEU A 96 -10.09 -10.83 8.44
C LEU A 96 -11.37 -10.42 9.19
N ARG A 97 -12.54 -10.59 8.56
CA ARG A 97 -13.83 -10.29 9.20
C ARG A 97 -14.16 -11.24 10.33
N LYS A 98 -13.82 -12.54 10.20
CA LYS A 98 -13.93 -13.53 11.28
C LYS A 98 -13.01 -13.15 12.45
N TYR A 99 -11.75 -12.86 12.14
CA TYR A 99 -10.76 -12.45 13.14
C TYR A 99 -11.24 -11.22 13.93
N LYS A 100 -11.75 -10.20 13.22
CA LYS A 100 -12.29 -9.00 13.84
C LYS A 100 -13.43 -9.33 14.84
N ARG A 101 -14.35 -10.21 14.47
CA ARG A 101 -15.46 -10.62 15.35
C ARG A 101 -14.97 -11.37 16.58
N GLN A 102 -13.98 -12.24 16.40
CA GLN A 102 -13.47 -13.09 17.47
C GLN A 102 -12.57 -12.33 18.46
N ASN A 103 -11.77 -11.40 17.97
CA ASN A 103 -10.73 -10.72 18.74
C ASN A 103 -11.05 -9.25 19.05
N GLY A 104 -12.14 -8.69 18.52
CA GLY A 104 -12.56 -7.32 18.79
C GLY A 104 -11.61 -6.25 18.25
N CYS A 105 -10.91 -6.48 17.13
CA CYS A 105 -9.96 -5.52 16.60
C CYS A 105 -10.68 -4.27 16.07
N ILE A 106 -9.99 -3.12 16.21
CA ILE A 106 -10.55 -1.79 15.94
C ILE A 106 -10.49 -1.39 14.45
N TYR A 107 -9.80 -2.16 13.63
CA TYR A 107 -9.60 -1.87 12.20
C TYR A 107 -10.83 -2.22 11.37
N ASN A 108 -11.08 -1.43 10.31
CA ASN A 108 -12.09 -1.73 9.30
C ASN A 108 -11.40 -2.35 8.08
N PHE A 109 -11.75 -3.59 7.77
CA PHE A 109 -11.26 -4.28 6.59
C PHE A 109 -12.24 -4.08 5.43
N LEU A 110 -11.81 -3.29 4.45
CA LEU A 110 -12.61 -2.81 3.33
C LEU A 110 -12.09 -3.36 2.01
N ASN A 111 -12.99 -3.56 1.07
CA ASN A 111 -12.60 -3.86 -0.30
C ASN A 111 -11.91 -2.65 -0.93
N ALA A 112 -10.80 -2.87 -1.63
CA ALA A 112 -10.12 -1.84 -2.38
C ALA A 112 -11.02 -1.22 -3.45
N TYR A 113 -10.92 0.10 -3.61
CA TYR A 113 -11.69 0.84 -4.59
C TYR A 113 -11.03 0.75 -5.97
N LYS A 114 -11.60 -0.06 -6.88
CA LYS A 114 -11.03 -0.35 -8.21
C LYS A 114 -11.63 0.46 -9.36
N LYS A 115 -12.45 1.49 -9.11
CA LYS A 115 -13.07 2.30 -10.17
C LYS A 115 -12.13 3.30 -10.84
N VAL A 116 -10.91 3.49 -10.31
CA VAL A 116 -9.87 4.29 -10.96
C VAL A 116 -9.08 3.37 -11.89
N GLN A 117 -9.00 3.72 -13.16
CA GLN A 117 -8.25 2.96 -14.16
C GLN A 117 -6.77 2.85 -13.77
N ILE A 118 -6.10 1.75 -14.11
CA ILE A 118 -4.67 1.55 -13.79
C ILE A 118 -3.82 2.67 -14.37
N ILE A 119 -4.09 3.07 -15.61
CA ILE A 119 -3.37 4.16 -16.30
C ILE A 119 -3.49 5.50 -15.52
N ASP A 120 -4.68 5.79 -14.98
CA ASP A 120 -4.88 7.03 -14.21
C ASP A 120 -4.15 7.00 -12.88
N ARG A 121 -4.06 5.83 -12.23
CA ARG A 121 -3.27 5.66 -11.00
C ARG A 121 -1.79 5.91 -11.26
N ILE A 122 -1.27 5.37 -12.36
CA ILE A 122 0.12 5.56 -12.77
C ILE A 122 0.41 7.02 -13.07
N HIS A 123 -0.47 7.71 -13.81
CA HIS A 123 -0.32 9.12 -14.11
C HIS A 123 -0.31 9.99 -12.84
N LEU A 124 -1.20 9.73 -11.88
CA LEU A 124 -1.20 10.40 -10.58
C LEU A 124 0.13 10.18 -9.86
N GLN A 125 0.56 8.93 -9.76
CA GLN A 125 1.78 8.54 -9.05
C GLN A 125 3.03 9.16 -9.68
N LEU A 126 3.13 9.15 -11.00
CA LEU A 126 4.21 9.82 -11.73
C LEU A 126 4.22 11.34 -11.49
N GLY A 127 3.04 11.97 -11.48
CA GLY A 127 2.91 13.39 -11.16
C GLY A 127 3.39 13.73 -9.75
N TRP A 128 3.13 12.85 -8.78
CA TRP A 128 3.57 13.04 -7.38
C TRP A 128 5.06 12.75 -7.18
N LEU A 129 5.64 11.83 -7.95
CA LEU A 129 7.08 11.54 -7.94
C LEU A 129 7.91 12.62 -8.64
N ASN A 130 7.29 13.40 -9.53
CA ASN A 130 8.00 14.38 -10.32
C ASN A 130 8.46 15.57 -9.45
N VAL A 131 9.73 15.95 -9.68
CA VAL A 131 10.35 17.14 -9.10
C VAL A 131 10.79 18.09 -10.23
N SER A 132 10.76 19.39 -9.96
CA SER A 132 11.18 20.43 -10.89
C SER A 132 11.73 21.64 -10.13
N GLU A 133 12.27 22.63 -10.85
CA GLU A 133 12.74 23.88 -10.20
C GLU A 133 11.66 24.56 -9.39
N ASN A 134 10.40 24.52 -9.87
CA ASN A 134 9.24 25.10 -9.16
C ASN A 134 8.64 24.16 -8.11
N LYS A 135 9.03 22.88 -8.10
CA LYS A 135 8.57 21.85 -7.17
C LYS A 135 9.80 21.01 -6.77
N PRO A 136 10.64 21.49 -5.83
CA PRO A 136 11.89 20.82 -5.46
C PRO A 136 11.69 19.55 -4.63
N GLU A 137 10.51 19.33 -4.06
CA GLU A 137 10.17 18.15 -3.27
C GLU A 137 9.06 17.34 -3.96
N ALA A 138 9.19 16.03 -3.94
CA ALA A 138 8.15 15.13 -4.43
C ALA A 138 6.96 15.10 -3.46
N ASP A 139 5.76 14.88 -3.99
CA ASP A 139 4.57 14.60 -3.17
C ASP A 139 4.45 13.10 -2.82
N TYR A 140 5.26 12.25 -3.43
CA TYR A 140 5.36 10.82 -3.14
C TYR A 140 6.75 10.51 -2.60
N ILE A 141 6.82 10.11 -1.35
CA ILE A 141 8.07 9.86 -0.63
C ILE A 141 8.04 8.42 -0.10
N VAL A 142 9.17 7.74 -0.19
CA VAL A 142 9.33 6.37 0.34
C VAL A 142 10.46 6.38 1.35
N LEU A 143 10.24 5.87 2.55
CA LEU A 143 11.30 5.71 3.54
C LEU A 143 12.28 4.61 3.09
N ASP A 144 13.54 4.79 3.39
CA ASP A 144 14.66 4.00 2.89
C ASP A 144 14.62 2.51 3.28
N HIS A 145 13.96 2.18 4.39
CA HIS A 145 13.77 0.79 4.82
C HIS A 145 12.66 0.05 4.05
N CYS A 146 11.82 0.75 3.26
CA CYS A 146 10.82 0.14 2.38
C CYS A 146 11.48 -0.34 1.07
N VAL A 147 12.42 -1.27 1.19
CA VAL A 147 13.32 -1.69 0.11
C VAL A 147 12.62 -2.43 -1.02
N ASN A 148 11.52 -3.17 -0.73
CA ASN A 148 10.76 -3.85 -1.75
C ASN A 148 9.98 -2.86 -2.60
N HIS A 149 9.35 -1.88 -1.97
CA HIS A 149 8.60 -0.84 -2.67
C HIS A 149 9.51 0.02 -3.57
N ILE A 150 10.70 0.41 -3.07
CA ILE A 150 11.70 1.12 -3.86
C ILE A 150 12.11 0.30 -5.08
N ARG A 151 12.43 -0.99 -4.90
CA ARG A 151 12.81 -1.89 -6.00
C ARG A 151 11.71 -2.05 -7.04
N GLU A 152 10.46 -2.20 -6.61
CA GLU A 152 9.34 -2.30 -7.52
C GLU A 152 9.14 -1.01 -8.32
N LEU A 153 9.23 0.17 -7.69
CA LEU A 153 9.15 1.46 -8.38
C LEU A 153 10.27 1.64 -9.42
N GLU A 154 11.49 1.19 -9.13
CA GLU A 154 12.62 1.26 -10.04
C GLU A 154 12.50 0.31 -11.25
N SER A 155 11.82 -0.82 -11.08
CA SER A 155 11.64 -1.85 -12.10
C SER A 155 10.27 -1.85 -12.79
N TYR A 156 9.38 -0.93 -12.43
CA TYR A 156 8.03 -0.88 -12.96
C TYR A 156 8.03 -0.55 -14.45
N SER A 157 7.57 -1.49 -15.26
CA SER A 157 7.60 -1.41 -16.71
C SER A 157 6.24 -1.68 -17.35
N TRP A 158 6.10 -1.32 -18.61
CA TRP A 158 4.90 -1.55 -19.42
C TRP A 158 4.99 -2.87 -20.18
N LYS A 159 3.85 -3.54 -20.37
CA LYS A 159 3.76 -4.66 -21.31
C LYS A 159 4.01 -4.15 -22.72
N GLU A 160 4.81 -4.87 -23.51
CA GLU A 160 4.99 -4.58 -24.91
C GLU A 160 3.64 -4.56 -25.61
N ASP A 161 3.40 -3.52 -26.41
CA ASP A 161 2.17 -3.31 -27.21
C ASP A 161 0.85 -3.13 -26.44
N LYS A 162 0.88 -2.90 -25.11
CA LYS A 162 -0.31 -2.62 -24.31
C LYS A 162 -0.12 -1.41 -23.39
N TYR A 163 -1.20 -0.65 -23.16
CA TYR A 163 -1.24 0.38 -22.12
C TYR A 163 -1.52 -0.22 -20.72
N GLU A 164 -0.86 -1.33 -20.43
CA GLU A 164 -0.94 -2.04 -19.16
C GLU A 164 0.48 -2.30 -18.63
N PRO A 165 0.72 -2.17 -17.32
CA PRO A 165 2.00 -2.54 -16.73
C PRO A 165 2.24 -4.05 -16.85
N GLU A 166 3.50 -4.45 -16.82
CA GLU A 166 3.86 -5.85 -16.67
C GLU A 166 3.35 -6.37 -15.32
N ASP A 167 2.76 -7.56 -15.34
CA ASP A 167 2.22 -8.24 -14.16
C ASP A 167 3.35 -8.98 -13.42
N ARG A 168 4.41 -8.24 -13.09
CA ARG A 168 5.59 -8.77 -12.41
C ARG A 168 6.14 -7.76 -11.42
N GLY A 169 6.18 -8.15 -10.13
CA GLY A 169 6.81 -7.35 -9.09
C GLY A 169 6.17 -6.00 -8.87
N ASP A 170 4.84 -5.95 -8.80
CA ASP A 170 4.05 -4.73 -8.57
C ASP A 170 3.15 -4.81 -7.33
N HIS A 171 3.40 -5.79 -6.46
CA HIS A 171 2.54 -6.08 -5.31
C HIS A 171 2.51 -4.96 -4.28
N THR A 172 3.67 -4.36 -3.96
CA THR A 172 3.73 -3.23 -3.04
C THR A 172 3.15 -1.96 -3.68
N ILE A 173 3.32 -1.79 -4.99
CA ILE A 173 2.73 -0.69 -5.76
C ILE A 173 1.21 -0.80 -5.71
N ASN A 174 0.65 -1.98 -5.99
CA ASN A 174 -0.78 -2.24 -5.92
C ASN A 174 -1.33 -2.02 -4.51
N ALA A 175 -0.65 -2.57 -3.49
CA ALA A 175 -1.03 -2.35 -2.09
C ALA A 175 -1.04 -0.87 -1.73
N SER A 176 -0.01 -0.10 -2.09
CA SER A 176 0.03 1.33 -1.88
C SER A 176 -1.13 2.05 -2.57
N GLN A 177 -1.41 1.71 -3.83
CA GLN A 177 -2.53 2.27 -4.59
C GLN A 177 -3.88 2.02 -3.91
N TYR A 178 -4.13 0.82 -3.41
CA TYR A 178 -5.36 0.51 -2.67
C TYR A 178 -5.51 1.42 -1.44
N GLY A 179 -4.42 1.71 -0.76
CA GLY A 179 -4.41 2.58 0.42
C GLY A 179 -4.62 4.06 0.11
N TRP A 180 -4.08 4.58 -1.00
CA TRP A 180 -4.17 6.02 -1.27
C TRP A 180 -5.30 6.43 -2.22
N ILE A 181 -5.86 5.54 -3.05
CA ILE A 181 -6.94 5.87 -3.98
C ILE A 181 -8.10 6.62 -3.33
N PRO A 182 -8.63 6.22 -2.15
CA PRO A 182 -9.71 6.94 -1.49
C PRO A 182 -9.37 8.38 -1.10
N PHE A 183 -8.08 8.67 -0.96
CA PHE A 183 -7.56 9.95 -0.48
C PHE A 183 -6.79 10.75 -1.54
N ARG A 184 -6.78 10.30 -2.81
CA ARG A 184 -5.97 10.87 -3.89
C ARG A 184 -6.13 12.39 -4.08
N ASN A 185 -7.32 12.92 -3.80
CA ASN A 185 -7.58 14.36 -3.90
C ASN A 185 -6.92 15.19 -2.78
N LYS A 186 -6.24 14.55 -1.84
CA LYS A 186 -5.51 15.20 -0.75
C LYS A 186 -3.99 15.15 -0.95
N ILE A 187 -3.54 14.52 -2.04
CA ILE A 187 -2.12 14.37 -2.38
C ILE A 187 -1.80 15.36 -3.50
N GLY A 188 -0.66 16.03 -3.39
CA GLY A 188 -0.20 17.01 -4.38
C GLY A 188 -0.98 18.35 -4.38
N VAL A 189 -1.78 18.63 -3.34
CA VAL A 189 -2.62 19.85 -3.25
C VAL A 189 -2.06 20.92 -2.31
N GLY A 190 -0.86 20.72 -1.82
CA GLY A 190 -0.16 21.62 -0.92
C GLY A 190 0.83 22.51 -1.66
N GLY A 191 0.36 23.43 -2.45
CA GLY A 191 1.17 24.46 -3.10
C GLY A 191 0.51 25.81 -2.93
#